data_55f54aab3c66ccd196e5a21ca00ed02b
#
_entry.id   55f54aab3c66ccd196e5a21ca00ed02b
#
_cell.length_a   1.000
_cell.length_b   1.000
_cell.length_c   1.000
_cell.angle_alpha   90.00
_cell.angle_beta   90.00
_cell.angle_gamma   90.00
#
_symmetry.space_group_name_H-M   'P 1'
#
loop_
_entity.id
_entity.type
_entity.pdbx_description
1 polymer ?
#
loop_
_entity_poly.entity_id
_entity_poly.type
_entity_poly.pdbx_seq_one_letter_code
_entity_poly.pdbx_strand_id
1 'polypeptide(L)'
;MTQWIRYERNGRTGFGTLEGGEIAVHSGDMFAGAKPTGEIVRLAEVHVLTPTEPSKMICLWNNFHQLAAKNGFLVPEEPLYFLKAPSAYLPAGLPILRPKSYSGRIIYEGELGVVIGKKCSMVSEAEAPNYIFGFTCVNDVTAVDLLKKNPTFDQWVRAKSFDTFGVMGPVIVTGLDPLQLHVRTILNGKERQNYPVADMFFPPAKLVSLISRDMTLMPGDVIACGTSLGAGVMGDAENVIEIAIDGVGRLSNPFNQVLPSPYLLEKEPAPIKVCVVGAGAIGGLVAARLALAGNEVTVIDMGAHLAAIKAKGLTLEWHDGKVETAQVKAVEKPAEAGKQDLVILAVKAHFLDQVVKDIDHLLGPETMVMTVQNGLPWWYFQRLGGKYDNKKLESLDPTGVLTKRIDAGRIVGCVVYPAAAVTAPGVIHHVEGDRFPIGELDGKETERVKRLHDVLVKAGLKSRVLKDIRSEIWLKAWGNLSFNPISALTHATLVDICQFPETRHLAARMMEEAETIAKKLGVSFRVSIEKRIAGAEAVGAHKTSMLQDVEAGRSLETEALIGSILEMARLTETPAPAIESVYALVKLLNKVMLLEGGGVRVEKPRAA
;
A
#
# COMPACT_ATOMS: atom_id res chain seq x y z
N MET A 1 -29.10 -12.78 29.64
CA MET A 1 -28.34 -12.79 28.38
C MET A 1 -28.25 -11.35 27.89
N THR A 2 -27.05 -10.86 27.57
CA THR A 2 -26.85 -9.50 27.05
C THR A 2 -26.13 -9.59 25.73
N GLN A 3 -26.62 -8.86 24.71
CA GLN A 3 -26.00 -8.81 23.38
C GLN A 3 -25.15 -7.53 23.30
N TRP A 4 -23.85 -7.68 23.14
CA TRP A 4 -22.91 -6.59 22.94
C TRP A 4 -22.62 -6.43 21.44
N ILE A 5 -22.67 -5.17 20.96
CA ILE A 5 -22.42 -4.82 19.56
C ILE A 5 -21.42 -3.70 19.46
N ARG A 6 -20.54 -3.77 18.46
CA ARG A 6 -19.68 -2.66 18.02
C ARG A 6 -20.21 -2.11 16.70
N TYR A 7 -20.15 -0.82 16.56
CA TYR A 7 -20.69 -0.13 15.39
C TYR A 7 -19.87 1.12 15.04
N GLU A 8 -20.03 1.59 13.83
CA GLU A 8 -19.58 2.90 13.39
C GLU A 8 -20.80 3.80 13.09
N ARG A 9 -20.76 5.04 13.55
CA ARG A 9 -21.72 6.09 13.23
C ARG A 9 -21.00 7.40 13.00
N ASN A 10 -21.20 8.02 11.83
CA ASN A 10 -20.58 9.30 11.46
C ASN A 10 -19.04 9.31 11.61
N GLY A 11 -18.37 8.22 11.24
CA GLY A 11 -16.91 8.08 11.32
C GLY A 11 -16.36 7.86 12.73
N ARG A 12 -17.21 7.55 13.71
CA ARG A 12 -16.81 7.24 15.09
C ARG A 12 -17.22 5.83 15.47
N THR A 13 -16.28 5.06 15.95
CA THR A 13 -16.55 3.74 16.52
C THR A 13 -17.19 3.89 17.89
N GLY A 14 -18.27 3.12 18.12
CA GLY A 14 -18.96 3.00 19.38
C GLY A 14 -19.27 1.54 19.70
N PHE A 15 -19.73 1.30 20.92
CA PHE A 15 -20.25 0.00 21.34
C PHE A 15 -21.38 0.16 22.35
N GLY A 16 -22.18 -0.86 22.49
CA GLY A 16 -23.30 -0.85 23.42
C GLY A 16 -23.99 -2.20 23.52
N THR A 17 -25.12 -2.22 24.19
CA THR A 17 -25.99 -3.39 24.28
C THR A 17 -27.17 -3.27 23.34
N LEU A 18 -27.42 -4.33 22.56
CA LEU A 18 -28.48 -4.41 21.54
C LEU A 18 -29.72 -5.10 22.11
N GLU A 19 -30.87 -4.45 21.99
CA GLU A 19 -32.17 -5.03 22.32
C GLU A 19 -33.24 -4.46 21.38
N GLY A 20 -34.07 -5.31 20.77
CA GLY A 20 -35.20 -4.86 19.94
C GLY A 20 -34.84 -3.97 18.74
N GLY A 21 -33.59 -4.02 18.26
CA GLY A 21 -33.11 -3.14 17.18
C GLY A 21 -32.59 -1.77 17.66
N GLU A 22 -32.52 -1.55 18.95
CA GLU A 22 -31.96 -0.35 19.58
C GLU A 22 -30.67 -0.70 20.32
N ILE A 23 -29.68 0.18 20.23
CA ILE A 23 -28.38 0.08 20.88
C ILE A 23 -28.32 1.07 22.02
N ALA A 24 -28.31 0.58 23.27
CA ALA A 24 -27.97 1.42 24.41
C ALA A 24 -26.46 1.64 24.43
N VAL A 25 -26.04 2.88 24.17
CA VAL A 25 -24.61 3.24 24.00
C VAL A 25 -23.88 3.16 25.32
N HIS A 26 -22.67 2.59 25.30
CA HIS A 26 -21.78 2.51 26.45
C HIS A 26 -20.48 3.29 26.20
N SER A 27 -19.87 3.72 27.31
CA SER A 27 -18.54 4.36 27.34
C SER A 27 -17.56 3.51 28.16
N GLY A 28 -16.27 3.78 27.99
CA GLY A 28 -15.20 3.03 28.65
C GLY A 28 -14.72 1.84 27.83
N ASP A 29 -14.33 0.77 28.47
CA ASP A 29 -13.86 -0.47 27.85
C ASP A 29 -14.95 -1.54 27.97
N MET A 30 -15.32 -2.16 26.85
CA MET A 30 -16.34 -3.22 26.79
C MET A 30 -16.03 -4.37 27.77
N PHE A 31 -14.75 -4.70 27.92
CA PHE A 31 -14.28 -5.82 28.75
C PHE A 31 -13.95 -5.43 30.19
N ALA A 32 -13.83 -4.15 30.50
CA ALA A 32 -13.38 -3.64 31.80
C ALA A 32 -14.35 -2.62 32.43
N GLY A 33 -15.62 -2.97 32.50
CA GLY A 33 -16.61 -2.18 33.25
C GLY A 33 -17.20 -1.02 32.45
N ALA A 34 -17.67 -1.29 31.25
CA ALA A 34 -18.44 -0.38 30.42
C ALA A 34 -19.64 0.21 31.16
N LYS A 35 -19.92 1.51 30.97
CA LYS A 35 -21.02 2.23 31.60
C LYS A 35 -22.00 2.75 30.55
N PRO A 36 -23.32 2.58 30.74
CA PRO A 36 -24.29 3.17 29.82
C PRO A 36 -24.19 4.71 29.87
N THR A 37 -24.29 5.33 28.70
CA THR A 37 -24.24 6.81 28.54
C THR A 37 -25.61 7.46 28.66
N GLY A 38 -26.68 6.69 28.51
CA GLY A 38 -28.05 7.18 28.36
C GLY A 38 -28.45 7.47 26.90
N GLU A 39 -27.53 7.43 25.96
CA GLU A 39 -27.81 7.56 24.53
C GLU A 39 -28.34 6.22 23.98
N ILE A 40 -29.36 6.32 23.10
CA ILE A 40 -29.92 5.19 22.34
C ILE A 40 -29.72 5.47 20.85
N VAL A 41 -29.25 4.46 20.10
CA VAL A 41 -29.03 4.54 18.66
C VAL A 41 -29.74 3.37 17.98
N ARG A 42 -30.43 3.62 16.87
CA ARG A 42 -31.09 2.55 16.13
C ARG A 42 -30.07 1.75 15.31
N LEU A 43 -30.19 0.43 15.33
CA LEU A 43 -29.31 -0.48 14.56
C LEU A 43 -29.30 -0.14 13.06
N ALA A 44 -30.43 0.31 12.52
CA ALA A 44 -30.55 0.70 11.10
C ALA A 44 -29.79 2.01 10.74
N GLU A 45 -29.30 2.76 11.72
CA GLU A 45 -28.57 4.03 11.54
C GLU A 45 -27.05 3.88 11.67
N VAL A 46 -26.58 2.67 11.88
CA VAL A 46 -25.18 2.40 12.15
C VAL A 46 -24.63 1.31 11.24
N HIS A 47 -23.32 1.29 11.14
CA HIS A 47 -22.59 0.23 10.50
C HIS A 47 -22.10 -0.76 11.55
N VAL A 48 -22.50 -2.02 11.44
CA VAL A 48 -22.06 -3.07 12.34
C VAL A 48 -20.61 -3.40 12.05
N LEU A 49 -19.77 -3.36 13.06
CA LEU A 49 -18.35 -3.75 12.98
C LEU A 49 -18.16 -5.20 13.46
N THR A 50 -16.94 -5.73 13.32
CA THR A 50 -16.56 -6.94 14.05
C THR A 50 -16.82 -6.75 15.53
N PRO A 51 -17.40 -7.73 16.23
CA PRO A 51 -17.87 -7.53 17.61
C PRO A 51 -16.74 -7.21 18.60
N THR A 52 -15.50 -7.51 18.19
CA THR A 52 -14.25 -7.17 18.88
C THR A 52 -13.14 -6.91 17.85
N GLU A 53 -12.00 -6.36 18.30
CA GLU A 53 -10.75 -6.25 17.52
C GLU A 53 -9.71 -7.20 18.14
N PRO A 54 -9.75 -8.50 17.82
CA PRO A 54 -8.87 -9.45 18.44
C PRO A 54 -7.41 -9.20 18.04
N SER A 55 -6.51 -9.31 19.02
CA SER A 55 -5.07 -9.35 18.71
C SER A 55 -4.71 -10.58 17.90
N LYS A 56 -5.49 -11.66 18.07
CA LYS A 56 -5.42 -12.91 17.31
C LYS A 56 -6.76 -13.64 17.32
N MET A 57 -7.04 -14.33 16.23
CA MET A 57 -8.11 -15.32 16.14
C MET A 57 -7.46 -16.70 16.05
N ILE A 58 -7.75 -17.56 17.02
CA ILE A 58 -7.23 -18.92 17.14
C ILE A 58 -8.33 -19.86 16.65
N CYS A 59 -8.06 -20.64 15.61
CA CYS A 59 -9.05 -21.51 14.99
C CYS A 59 -8.67 -22.97 15.16
N LEU A 60 -9.63 -23.80 15.54
CA LEU A 60 -9.43 -25.21 15.84
C LEU A 60 -9.64 -26.09 14.60
N TRP A 61 -8.82 -27.11 14.45
CA TRP A 61 -9.00 -28.18 13.50
C TRP A 61 -9.30 -29.50 14.24
N ASN A 62 -10.20 -30.32 13.68
CA ASN A 62 -10.55 -31.65 14.20
C ASN A 62 -11.00 -31.64 15.67
N ASN A 63 -11.93 -30.75 16.03
CA ASN A 63 -12.44 -30.63 17.41
C ASN A 63 -13.84 -31.27 17.61
N PHE A 64 -14.35 -32.05 16.65
CA PHE A 64 -15.71 -32.64 16.72
C PHE A 64 -15.70 -34.15 16.49
N HIS A 65 -16.37 -34.92 17.37
CA HIS A 65 -16.44 -36.39 17.31
C HIS A 65 -17.04 -36.90 15.99
N GLN A 66 -18.16 -36.33 15.54
CA GLN A 66 -18.86 -36.79 14.34
C GLN A 66 -18.02 -36.58 13.08
N LEU A 67 -17.34 -35.42 12.95
CA LEU A 67 -16.48 -35.14 11.81
C LEU A 67 -15.27 -36.07 11.79
N ALA A 68 -14.62 -36.26 12.94
CA ALA A 68 -13.47 -37.15 13.07
C ALA A 68 -13.84 -38.58 12.71
N ALA A 69 -14.94 -39.11 13.25
CA ALA A 69 -15.44 -40.46 12.97
C ALA A 69 -15.73 -40.65 11.46
N LYS A 70 -16.39 -39.70 10.82
CA LYS A 70 -16.70 -39.77 9.38
C LYS A 70 -15.46 -39.80 8.49
N ASN A 71 -14.40 -39.04 8.85
CA ASN A 71 -13.18 -38.91 8.06
C ASN A 71 -12.08 -39.91 8.49
N GLY A 72 -12.29 -40.70 9.53
CA GLY A 72 -11.29 -41.62 10.07
C GLY A 72 -10.13 -40.90 10.75
N PHE A 73 -10.35 -39.68 11.27
CA PHE A 73 -9.34 -38.96 12.03
C PHE A 73 -9.21 -39.49 13.43
N LEU A 74 -7.98 -39.50 13.94
CA LEU A 74 -7.72 -39.84 15.33
C LEU A 74 -8.26 -38.73 16.24
N VAL A 75 -8.69 -39.13 17.46
CA VAL A 75 -9.01 -38.19 18.53
C VAL A 75 -7.71 -37.50 18.94
N PRO A 76 -7.61 -36.15 18.84
CA PRO A 76 -6.39 -35.47 19.23
C PRO A 76 -6.19 -35.48 20.76
N GLU A 77 -4.95 -35.68 21.22
CA GLU A 77 -4.61 -35.64 22.64
C GLU A 77 -4.63 -34.20 23.18
N GLU A 78 -4.35 -33.22 22.32
CA GLU A 78 -4.32 -31.79 22.61
C GLU A 78 -4.97 -30.97 21.46
N PRO A 79 -5.39 -29.72 21.69
CA PRO A 79 -6.02 -28.90 20.66
C PRO A 79 -5.10 -28.67 19.47
N LEU A 80 -5.59 -28.94 18.25
CA LEU A 80 -4.90 -28.65 17.01
C LEU A 80 -5.42 -27.31 16.49
N TYR A 81 -4.57 -26.29 16.45
CA TYR A 81 -4.99 -24.94 16.09
C TYR A 81 -4.02 -24.21 15.19
N PHE A 82 -4.51 -23.17 14.54
CA PHE A 82 -3.78 -22.22 13.73
C PHE A 82 -4.31 -20.80 14.01
N LEU A 83 -3.60 -19.77 13.49
CA LEU A 83 -4.00 -18.38 13.65
C LEU A 83 -4.47 -17.80 12.30
N LYS A 84 -5.50 -16.95 12.34
CA LYS A 84 -5.82 -16.05 11.23
C LYS A 84 -5.16 -14.70 11.42
N ALA A 85 -4.66 -14.14 10.30
CA ALA A 85 -4.13 -12.79 10.30
C ALA A 85 -5.23 -11.75 10.60
N PRO A 86 -4.94 -10.67 11.36
CA PRO A 86 -5.93 -9.62 11.64
C PRO A 86 -6.53 -8.96 10.39
N SER A 87 -5.77 -8.88 9.29
CA SER A 87 -6.26 -8.39 7.99
C SER A 87 -7.37 -9.23 7.36
N ALA A 88 -7.59 -10.45 7.85
CA ALA A 88 -8.65 -11.32 7.36
C ALA A 88 -10.02 -11.06 7.99
N TYR A 89 -10.09 -10.26 9.06
CA TYR A 89 -11.34 -10.10 9.81
C TYR A 89 -12.41 -9.35 9.02
N LEU A 90 -13.63 -9.86 9.08
CA LEU A 90 -14.78 -9.32 8.34
C LEU A 90 -16.03 -9.31 9.24
N PRO A 91 -16.75 -8.18 9.36
CA PRO A 91 -18.03 -8.11 10.07
C PRO A 91 -19.18 -8.72 9.28
N ALA A 92 -20.33 -8.84 9.94
CA ALA A 92 -21.59 -9.21 9.31
C ALA A 92 -22.00 -8.24 8.19
N GLY A 93 -22.65 -8.75 7.14
CA GLY A 93 -23.22 -7.97 6.05
C GLY A 93 -22.23 -7.63 4.93
N LEU A 94 -20.93 -7.73 5.16
CA LEU A 94 -19.92 -7.44 4.14
C LEU A 94 -19.59 -8.65 3.27
N PRO A 95 -19.15 -8.44 2.00
CA PRO A 95 -18.87 -9.53 1.09
C PRO A 95 -17.58 -10.28 1.46
N ILE A 96 -17.68 -11.60 1.48
CA ILE A 96 -16.52 -12.49 1.44
C ILE A 96 -16.01 -12.50 0.00
N LEU A 97 -14.76 -12.08 -0.22
CA LEU A 97 -14.21 -11.90 -1.56
C LEU A 97 -13.33 -13.08 -1.98
N ARG A 98 -13.52 -13.56 -3.21
CA ARG A 98 -12.57 -14.48 -3.82
C ARG A 98 -11.23 -13.77 -4.08
N PRO A 99 -10.11 -14.27 -3.55
CA PRO A 99 -8.82 -13.64 -3.82
C PRO A 99 -8.47 -13.73 -5.32
N LYS A 100 -8.00 -12.63 -5.91
CA LYS A 100 -7.59 -12.61 -7.34
C LYS A 100 -6.45 -13.58 -7.65
N SER A 101 -5.65 -13.92 -6.66
CA SER A 101 -4.51 -14.85 -6.77
C SER A 101 -4.88 -16.33 -6.59
N TYR A 102 -6.18 -16.64 -6.38
CA TYR A 102 -6.64 -18.00 -6.07
C TYR A 102 -7.94 -18.36 -6.79
N SER A 103 -7.85 -19.31 -7.71
CA SER A 103 -8.98 -19.84 -8.50
C SER A 103 -9.54 -21.17 -8.00
N GLY A 104 -8.98 -21.71 -6.90
CA GLY A 104 -9.41 -22.99 -6.32
C GLY A 104 -10.68 -22.89 -5.49
N ARG A 105 -11.01 -23.99 -4.80
CA ARG A 105 -12.23 -24.10 -3.99
C ARG A 105 -12.13 -23.28 -2.71
N ILE A 106 -13.17 -22.48 -2.43
CA ILE A 106 -13.34 -21.75 -1.17
C ILE A 106 -14.50 -22.40 -0.44
N ILE A 107 -14.27 -22.79 0.82
CA ILE A 107 -15.28 -23.44 1.64
C ILE A 107 -15.69 -22.56 2.82
N TYR A 108 -16.94 -22.73 3.25
CA TYR A 108 -17.46 -22.18 4.51
C TYR A 108 -17.31 -23.21 5.62
N GLU A 109 -17.07 -22.71 6.83
CA GLU A 109 -17.01 -23.50 8.05
C GLU A 109 -17.69 -22.70 9.16
N GLY A 110 -18.97 -23.03 9.46
CA GLY A 110 -19.70 -22.37 10.55
C GLY A 110 -19.20 -22.86 11.90
N GLU A 111 -18.97 -21.96 12.85
CA GLU A 111 -18.35 -22.24 14.13
C GLU A 111 -18.89 -21.37 15.26
N LEU A 112 -18.79 -21.86 16.50
CA LEU A 112 -18.90 -21.05 17.71
C LEU A 112 -17.58 -20.32 17.95
N GLY A 113 -17.63 -19.02 18.19
CA GLY A 113 -16.49 -18.21 18.64
C GLY A 113 -16.57 -17.89 20.13
N VAL A 114 -15.52 -18.20 20.87
CA VAL A 114 -15.34 -17.82 22.28
C VAL A 114 -14.58 -16.50 22.34
N VAL A 115 -15.13 -15.49 22.99
CA VAL A 115 -14.48 -14.17 23.15
C VAL A 115 -13.89 -14.06 24.55
N ILE A 116 -12.60 -13.77 24.62
CA ILE A 116 -11.87 -13.60 25.89
C ILE A 116 -12.21 -12.24 26.50
N GLY A 117 -12.52 -12.22 27.79
CA GLY A 117 -12.86 -11.00 28.53
C GLY A 117 -11.75 -10.43 29.40
N LYS A 118 -10.81 -11.27 29.82
CA LYS A 118 -9.71 -10.86 30.69
C LYS A 118 -8.42 -11.50 30.23
N LYS A 119 -7.32 -10.74 30.34
CA LYS A 119 -5.98 -11.28 30.07
C LYS A 119 -5.75 -12.52 30.93
N CYS A 120 -5.37 -13.63 30.30
CA CYS A 120 -5.09 -14.88 30.99
C CYS A 120 -3.92 -15.65 30.39
N SER A 121 -3.23 -16.40 31.27
CA SER A 121 -2.15 -17.32 30.94
C SER A 121 -2.11 -18.39 32.01
N MET A 122 -1.89 -19.65 31.65
CA MET A 122 -1.76 -20.79 32.58
C MET A 122 -2.99 -21.00 33.46
N VAL A 123 -4.20 -20.71 32.99
CA VAL A 123 -5.43 -20.87 33.79
C VAL A 123 -5.90 -22.31 33.79
N SER A 124 -6.46 -22.75 34.92
CA SER A 124 -7.09 -24.07 35.02
C SER A 124 -8.42 -24.11 34.28
N GLU A 125 -8.91 -25.32 33.94
CA GLU A 125 -10.21 -25.49 33.30
C GLU A 125 -11.36 -24.98 34.17
N ALA A 126 -11.26 -25.15 35.48
CA ALA A 126 -12.25 -24.66 36.44
C ALA A 126 -12.33 -23.14 36.54
N GLU A 127 -11.22 -22.45 36.32
CA GLU A 127 -11.14 -20.99 36.33
C GLU A 127 -11.48 -20.35 34.96
N ALA A 128 -11.29 -21.11 33.88
CA ALA A 128 -11.42 -20.61 32.51
C ALA A 128 -12.75 -19.88 32.21
N PRO A 129 -13.91 -20.31 32.75
CA PRO A 129 -15.18 -19.57 32.54
C PRO A 129 -15.13 -18.11 33.01
N ASN A 130 -14.32 -17.76 34.00
CA ASN A 130 -14.17 -16.40 34.54
C ASN A 130 -13.41 -15.45 33.56
N TYR A 131 -12.77 -16.01 32.54
CA TYR A 131 -12.00 -15.30 31.52
C TYR A 131 -12.73 -15.22 30.18
N ILE A 132 -13.84 -15.94 30.03
CA ILE A 132 -14.70 -15.87 28.84
C ILE A 132 -15.67 -14.69 29.03
N PHE A 133 -15.68 -13.75 28.06
CA PHE A 133 -16.64 -12.66 28.04
C PHE A 133 -17.99 -13.12 27.50
N GLY A 134 -17.97 -13.88 26.42
CA GLY A 134 -19.17 -14.37 25.76
C GLY A 134 -18.88 -15.13 24.49
N PHE A 135 -19.90 -15.27 23.66
CA PHE A 135 -19.87 -16.09 22.46
C PHE A 135 -20.36 -15.31 21.24
N THR A 136 -19.83 -15.63 20.07
CA THR A 136 -20.19 -15.01 18.78
C THR A 136 -20.24 -16.08 17.68
N CYS A 137 -20.88 -15.78 16.55
CA CYS A 137 -20.82 -16.63 15.36
C CYS A 137 -19.51 -16.38 14.60
N VAL A 138 -18.93 -17.44 14.04
CA VAL A 138 -17.74 -17.38 13.17
C VAL A 138 -17.98 -18.20 11.92
N ASN A 139 -17.51 -17.69 10.76
CA ASN A 139 -17.33 -18.47 9.54
C ASN A 139 -15.84 -18.50 9.20
N ASP A 140 -15.19 -19.64 9.44
CA ASP A 140 -13.77 -19.86 9.18
C ASP A 140 -13.53 -20.20 7.71
N VAL A 141 -13.60 -19.19 6.85
CA VAL A 141 -13.47 -19.37 5.39
C VAL A 141 -12.08 -19.89 5.01
N THR A 142 -12.05 -20.86 4.07
CA THR A 142 -10.83 -21.61 3.74
C THR A 142 -10.63 -21.73 2.23
N ALA A 143 -9.45 -21.39 1.73
CA ALA A 143 -8.95 -21.73 0.40
C ALA A 143 -8.38 -23.16 0.41
N VAL A 144 -9.27 -24.16 0.36
CA VAL A 144 -8.96 -25.54 0.77
C VAL A 144 -7.87 -26.22 -0.06
N ASP A 145 -7.75 -25.91 -1.34
CA ASP A 145 -6.73 -26.54 -2.20
C ASP A 145 -5.31 -26.06 -1.91
N LEU A 146 -5.14 -24.98 -1.11
CA LEU A 146 -3.84 -24.50 -0.66
C LEU A 146 -3.30 -25.28 0.55
N LEU A 147 -4.16 -25.88 1.35
CA LEU A 147 -3.74 -26.54 2.60
C LEU A 147 -2.58 -27.50 2.36
N LYS A 148 -2.78 -28.45 1.43
CA LYS A 148 -1.81 -29.49 1.12
C LYS A 148 -1.10 -29.31 -0.22
N LYS A 149 -1.01 -28.06 -0.72
CA LYS A 149 -0.34 -27.77 -1.99
C LYS A 149 1.15 -28.12 -1.94
N ASN A 150 1.77 -27.98 -0.78
CA ASN A 150 3.13 -28.43 -0.55
C ASN A 150 3.10 -29.67 0.37
N PRO A 151 3.61 -30.86 -0.08
CA PRO A 151 3.53 -32.07 0.72
C PRO A 151 4.40 -32.07 1.98
N THR A 152 5.38 -31.16 2.07
CA THR A 152 6.30 -31.09 3.22
C THR A 152 5.85 -30.13 4.31
N PHE A 153 4.91 -29.22 4.00
CA PHE A 153 4.44 -28.24 4.96
C PHE A 153 3.01 -27.77 4.62
N ASP A 154 2.07 -28.09 5.49
CA ASP A 154 0.68 -27.68 5.35
C ASP A 154 0.52 -26.16 5.50
N GLN A 155 -0.13 -25.52 4.54
CA GLN A 155 -0.23 -24.06 4.42
C GLN A 155 -1.45 -23.48 5.15
N TRP A 156 -1.63 -23.82 6.44
CA TRP A 156 -2.81 -23.42 7.23
C TRP A 156 -3.02 -21.91 7.26
N VAL A 157 -2.04 -21.14 7.72
CA VAL A 157 -2.16 -19.67 7.80
C VAL A 157 -2.46 -19.07 6.45
N ARG A 158 -1.78 -19.54 5.38
CA ARG A 158 -1.99 -19.04 4.02
C ARG A 158 -3.40 -19.33 3.49
N ALA A 159 -3.93 -20.52 3.73
CA ALA A 159 -5.25 -20.94 3.26
C ALA A 159 -6.40 -20.25 4.01
N LYS A 160 -6.15 -19.84 5.23
CA LYS A 160 -7.13 -19.30 6.18
C LYS A 160 -7.08 -17.79 6.38
N SER A 161 -6.03 -17.08 5.89
CA SER A 161 -5.80 -15.66 6.18
C SER A 161 -5.86 -14.74 4.96
N PHE A 162 -6.54 -15.12 3.89
CA PHE A 162 -6.89 -14.13 2.86
C PHE A 162 -7.80 -13.06 3.45
N ASP A 163 -7.70 -11.83 2.95
CA ASP A 163 -8.61 -10.76 3.32
C ASP A 163 -10.06 -11.23 3.22
N THR A 164 -10.89 -10.87 4.19
CA THR A 164 -12.30 -11.28 4.33
C THR A 164 -12.57 -12.74 4.74
N PHE A 165 -11.56 -13.54 5.09
CA PHE A 165 -11.75 -14.95 5.44
C PHE A 165 -11.94 -15.22 6.94
N GLY A 166 -11.80 -14.21 7.80
CA GLY A 166 -12.03 -14.28 9.25
C GLY A 166 -13.36 -13.63 9.64
N VAL A 167 -14.48 -14.24 9.24
CA VAL A 167 -15.79 -13.63 9.40
C VAL A 167 -16.34 -13.88 10.81
N MET A 168 -16.78 -12.81 11.53
CA MET A 168 -17.30 -12.94 12.89
C MET A 168 -18.36 -11.88 13.23
N GLY A 169 -19.26 -12.22 14.11
CA GLY A 169 -20.31 -11.33 14.61
C GLY A 169 -21.74 -11.88 14.50
N PRO A 170 -22.75 -11.03 14.44
CA PRO A 170 -22.72 -9.55 14.54
C PRO A 170 -22.54 -9.05 15.99
N VAL A 171 -22.76 -9.89 16.98
CA VAL A 171 -22.76 -9.55 18.42
C VAL A 171 -21.92 -10.52 19.24
N ILE A 172 -21.59 -10.12 20.47
CA ILE A 172 -21.13 -11.04 21.52
C ILE A 172 -22.26 -11.21 22.53
N VAL A 173 -22.61 -12.42 22.85
CA VAL A 173 -23.65 -12.72 23.83
C VAL A 173 -23.06 -13.27 25.10
N THR A 174 -23.41 -12.66 26.22
CA THR A 174 -22.98 -13.09 27.58
C THR A 174 -24.09 -13.86 28.30
N GLY A 175 -23.73 -14.69 29.29
CA GLY A 175 -24.69 -15.38 30.11
C GLY A 175 -25.35 -16.60 29.45
N LEU A 176 -24.64 -17.26 28.52
CA LEU A 176 -25.06 -18.49 27.86
C LEU A 176 -24.29 -19.71 28.39
N ASP A 177 -24.93 -20.87 28.39
CA ASP A 177 -24.23 -22.16 28.49
C ASP A 177 -23.90 -22.65 27.07
N PRO A 178 -22.62 -22.68 26.67
CA PRO A 178 -22.25 -23.02 25.30
C PRO A 178 -22.59 -24.49 24.95
N LEU A 179 -22.66 -25.39 25.90
CA LEU A 179 -22.92 -26.82 25.64
C LEU A 179 -24.37 -27.09 25.23
N GLN A 180 -25.28 -26.13 25.43
CA GLN A 180 -26.68 -26.25 25.00
C GLN A 180 -26.89 -25.68 23.57
N LEU A 181 -25.86 -25.15 22.94
CA LEU A 181 -25.96 -24.47 21.67
C LEU A 181 -25.82 -25.42 20.47
N HIS A 182 -26.47 -25.07 19.35
CA HIS A 182 -26.32 -25.69 18.05
C HIS A 182 -25.81 -24.69 17.05
N VAL A 183 -24.84 -25.09 16.23
CA VAL A 183 -24.34 -24.31 15.11
C VAL A 183 -25.04 -24.77 13.84
N ARG A 184 -25.72 -23.85 13.17
CA ARG A 184 -26.34 -24.08 11.86
C ARG A 184 -25.68 -23.23 10.81
N THR A 185 -25.39 -23.80 9.64
CA THR A 185 -24.90 -23.06 8.48
C THR A 185 -25.90 -23.17 7.35
N ILE A 186 -26.30 -22.04 6.80
CA ILE A 186 -27.31 -21.94 5.74
C ILE A 186 -26.63 -21.31 4.53
N LEU A 187 -26.63 -22.00 3.39
CA LEU A 187 -26.16 -21.51 2.10
C LEU A 187 -27.34 -21.35 1.16
N ASN A 188 -27.59 -20.10 0.70
CA ASN A 188 -28.70 -19.75 -0.18
C ASN A 188 -30.06 -20.26 0.33
N GLY A 189 -30.33 -20.05 1.62
CA GLY A 189 -31.56 -20.46 2.29
C GLY A 189 -31.67 -21.98 2.59
N LYS A 190 -30.66 -22.80 2.23
CA LYS A 190 -30.63 -24.24 2.52
C LYS A 190 -29.68 -24.54 3.65
N GLU A 191 -30.17 -25.22 4.68
CA GLU A 191 -29.33 -25.71 5.79
C GLU A 191 -28.31 -26.73 5.28
N ARG A 192 -27.06 -26.54 5.64
CA ARG A 192 -25.91 -27.36 5.26
C ARG A 192 -25.23 -28.01 6.44
N GLN A 193 -25.18 -27.29 7.55
CA GLN A 193 -24.65 -27.80 8.81
C GLN A 193 -25.69 -27.60 9.90
N ASN A 194 -25.79 -28.58 10.80
CA ASN A 194 -26.56 -28.50 12.02
C ASN A 194 -25.95 -29.49 13.02
N TYR A 195 -25.23 -28.99 13.99
CA TYR A 195 -24.52 -29.83 14.93
C TYR A 195 -24.45 -29.21 16.34
N PRO A 196 -24.49 -30.04 17.41
CA PRO A 196 -24.42 -29.56 18.77
C PRO A 196 -22.98 -29.18 19.16
N VAL A 197 -22.82 -28.10 19.91
CA VAL A 197 -21.54 -27.68 20.48
C VAL A 197 -21.01 -28.72 21.46
N ALA A 198 -21.91 -29.46 22.13
CA ALA A 198 -21.54 -30.53 23.05
C ALA A 198 -20.78 -31.71 22.39
N ASP A 199 -20.73 -31.81 21.06
CA ASP A 199 -19.97 -32.84 20.30
C ASP A 199 -18.45 -32.57 20.25
N MET A 200 -17.96 -31.52 20.91
CA MET A 200 -16.51 -31.13 20.91
C MET A 200 -15.67 -32.10 21.76
N PHE A 201 -14.44 -32.38 21.29
CA PHE A 201 -13.38 -33.02 22.10
C PHE A 201 -12.91 -32.07 23.21
N PHE A 202 -12.75 -30.80 22.89
CA PHE A 202 -12.31 -29.75 23.80
C PHE A 202 -13.39 -28.67 23.88
N PRO A 203 -14.26 -28.68 24.90
CA PRO A 203 -15.25 -27.63 25.15
C PRO A 203 -14.60 -26.25 25.44
N PRO A 204 -15.34 -25.13 25.34
CA PRO A 204 -14.81 -23.79 25.51
C PRO A 204 -13.91 -23.54 26.70
N ALA A 205 -14.30 -23.99 27.92
CA ALA A 205 -13.47 -23.83 29.12
C ALA A 205 -12.15 -24.58 29.01
N LYS A 206 -12.19 -25.81 28.49
CA LYS A 206 -11.00 -26.64 28.27
C LYS A 206 -10.08 -26.05 27.22
N LEU A 207 -10.63 -25.48 26.13
CA LEU A 207 -9.86 -24.77 25.12
C LEU A 207 -9.12 -23.56 25.70
N VAL A 208 -9.81 -22.71 26.46
CA VAL A 208 -9.19 -21.55 27.12
C VAL A 208 -8.06 -22.00 28.06
N SER A 209 -8.30 -23.05 28.87
CA SER A 209 -7.27 -23.59 29.75
C SER A 209 -6.04 -24.06 28.97
N LEU A 210 -6.22 -24.95 27.99
CA LEU A 210 -5.10 -25.54 27.24
C LEU A 210 -4.34 -24.51 26.43
N ILE A 211 -5.02 -23.67 25.65
CA ILE A 211 -4.38 -22.64 24.79
C ILE A 211 -3.69 -21.58 25.66
N SER A 212 -4.22 -21.24 26.83
CA SER A 212 -3.57 -20.28 27.73
C SER A 212 -2.24 -20.77 28.31
N ARG A 213 -1.92 -22.07 28.20
CA ARG A 213 -0.61 -22.62 28.55
C ARG A 213 0.43 -22.32 27.47
N ASP A 214 0.00 -22.28 26.21
CA ASP A 214 0.88 -22.05 25.06
C ASP A 214 1.13 -20.56 24.81
N MET A 215 0.09 -19.73 25.03
CA MET A 215 0.18 -18.28 24.77
C MET A 215 -0.75 -17.48 25.68
N THR A 216 -0.36 -16.26 26.00
CA THR A 216 -1.24 -15.32 26.70
C THR A 216 -2.43 -14.93 25.81
N LEU A 217 -3.65 -15.11 26.33
CA LEU A 217 -4.88 -14.62 25.72
C LEU A 217 -5.20 -13.21 26.23
N MET A 218 -5.60 -12.33 25.34
CA MET A 218 -5.91 -10.92 25.63
C MET A 218 -7.42 -10.68 25.57
N PRO A 219 -7.95 -9.68 26.31
CA PRO A 219 -9.33 -9.26 26.14
C PRO A 219 -9.64 -8.98 24.67
N GLY A 220 -10.76 -9.52 24.19
CA GLY A 220 -11.17 -9.40 22.81
C GLY A 220 -10.61 -10.47 21.85
N ASP A 221 -9.63 -11.28 22.23
CA ASP A 221 -9.19 -12.43 21.41
C ASP A 221 -10.35 -13.42 21.20
N VAL A 222 -10.35 -14.05 20.03
CA VAL A 222 -11.40 -15.00 19.66
C VAL A 222 -10.81 -16.40 19.45
N ILE A 223 -11.44 -17.41 20.05
CA ILE A 223 -11.17 -18.82 19.77
C ILE A 223 -12.37 -19.35 18.96
N ALA A 224 -12.16 -19.63 17.68
CA ALA A 224 -13.10 -20.32 16.82
C ALA A 224 -12.98 -21.83 17.07
N CYS A 225 -14.06 -22.44 17.55
CA CYS A 225 -14.00 -23.77 18.18
C CYS A 225 -13.91 -24.95 17.21
N GLY A 226 -13.78 -24.68 15.92
CA GLY A 226 -13.80 -25.70 14.87
C GLY A 226 -15.21 -25.99 14.35
N THR A 227 -15.27 -26.63 13.21
CA THR A 227 -16.51 -27.00 12.52
C THR A 227 -16.76 -28.50 12.55
N SER A 228 -18.01 -28.92 12.27
CA SER A 228 -18.41 -30.31 12.15
C SER A 228 -18.92 -30.64 10.73
N LEU A 229 -19.76 -31.66 10.60
CA LEU A 229 -20.25 -32.17 9.33
C LEU A 229 -20.99 -31.09 8.51
N GLY A 230 -20.85 -31.15 7.16
CA GLY A 230 -21.59 -30.31 6.22
C GLY A 230 -20.88 -29.04 5.75
N ALA A 231 -19.64 -28.78 6.20
CA ALA A 231 -18.78 -27.77 5.56
C ALA A 231 -18.67 -28.04 4.05
N GLY A 232 -18.67 -27.00 3.24
CA GLY A 232 -18.75 -27.17 1.79
C GLY A 232 -18.32 -25.96 0.97
N VAL A 233 -18.32 -26.15 -0.34
CA VAL A 233 -17.82 -25.13 -1.30
C VAL A 233 -18.87 -24.05 -1.53
N MET A 234 -18.42 -22.79 -1.47
CA MET A 234 -19.14 -21.66 -2.05
C MET A 234 -18.81 -21.61 -3.54
N GLY A 235 -19.81 -21.74 -4.41
CA GLY A 235 -19.64 -21.72 -5.87
C GLY A 235 -19.26 -20.35 -6.42
N ASP A 236 -19.06 -20.27 -7.75
CA ASP A 236 -18.70 -19.01 -8.42
C ASP A 236 -19.90 -18.07 -8.64
N ALA A 237 -21.13 -18.58 -8.48
CA ALA A 237 -22.32 -17.75 -8.46
C ALA A 237 -22.40 -16.92 -7.18
N GLU A 238 -23.21 -15.87 -7.20
CA GLU A 238 -23.53 -15.11 -6.01
C GLU A 238 -24.17 -16.01 -4.94
N ASN A 239 -23.60 -16.04 -3.77
CA ASN A 239 -24.06 -16.83 -2.64
C ASN A 239 -24.29 -15.94 -1.43
N VAL A 240 -25.23 -16.35 -0.57
CA VAL A 240 -25.37 -15.82 0.79
C VAL A 240 -25.10 -16.95 1.76
N ILE A 241 -24.13 -16.75 2.65
CA ILE A 241 -23.77 -17.70 3.70
C ILE A 241 -24.16 -17.13 5.06
N GLU A 242 -24.86 -17.94 5.85
CA GLU A 242 -25.32 -17.55 7.18
C GLU A 242 -24.90 -18.60 8.19
N ILE A 243 -24.35 -18.12 9.31
CA ILE A 243 -24.07 -18.92 10.50
C ILE A 243 -25.08 -18.51 11.56
N ALA A 244 -25.92 -19.42 11.98
CA ALA A 244 -26.96 -19.18 12.97
C ALA A 244 -26.74 -20.05 14.20
N ILE A 245 -26.67 -19.41 15.37
CA ILE A 245 -26.54 -20.08 16.67
C ILE A 245 -27.63 -19.55 17.58
N ASP A 246 -28.53 -20.42 18.04
CA ASP A 246 -29.66 -20.03 18.84
C ASP A 246 -29.18 -19.40 20.16
N GLY A 247 -29.74 -18.25 20.52
CA GLY A 247 -29.30 -17.45 21.65
C GLY A 247 -28.10 -16.55 21.38
N VAL A 248 -27.27 -16.82 20.36
CA VAL A 248 -26.14 -15.95 19.98
C VAL A 248 -26.55 -14.99 18.86
N GLY A 249 -27.13 -15.50 17.78
CA GLY A 249 -27.56 -14.65 16.68
C GLY A 249 -27.31 -15.27 15.31
N ARG A 250 -27.34 -14.43 14.28
CA ARG A 250 -27.16 -14.80 12.88
C ARG A 250 -26.12 -13.90 12.23
N LEU A 251 -25.02 -14.49 11.80
CA LEU A 251 -23.97 -13.88 10.99
C LEU A 251 -24.29 -14.17 9.52
N SER A 252 -24.55 -13.16 8.70
CA SER A 252 -24.89 -13.30 7.30
C SER A 252 -23.97 -12.48 6.43
N ASN A 253 -23.37 -13.10 5.41
CA ASN A 253 -22.45 -12.45 4.49
C ASN A 253 -22.67 -12.94 3.06
N PRO A 254 -22.69 -12.04 2.06
CA PRO A 254 -22.64 -12.41 0.66
C PRO A 254 -21.25 -12.92 0.28
N PHE A 255 -21.17 -13.82 -0.71
CA PHE A 255 -19.91 -14.28 -1.29
C PHE A 255 -19.87 -13.93 -2.78
N ASN A 256 -18.74 -13.41 -3.27
CA ASN A 256 -18.50 -12.95 -4.63
C ASN A 256 -19.43 -11.84 -5.16
N GLN A 257 -20.28 -11.28 -4.32
CA GLN A 257 -21.01 -10.08 -4.71
C GLN A 257 -20.05 -8.88 -4.66
N VAL A 258 -19.92 -8.19 -5.79
CA VAL A 258 -19.40 -6.83 -5.81
C VAL A 258 -20.57 -5.94 -5.36
N LEU A 259 -20.84 -5.92 -4.07
CA LEU A 259 -21.68 -4.85 -3.55
C LEU A 259 -20.93 -3.53 -3.80
N PRO A 260 -21.63 -2.46 -4.22
CA PRO A 260 -21.11 -1.12 -4.02
C PRO A 260 -20.97 -0.96 -2.50
N SER A 261 -19.79 -1.29 -1.99
CA SER A 261 -19.54 -1.36 -0.57
C SER A 261 -19.32 0.03 -0.02
N PRO A 262 -20.21 0.52 0.85
CA PRO A 262 -19.86 1.60 1.76
C PRO A 262 -18.86 1.13 2.85
N TYR A 263 -18.48 -0.16 2.89
CA TYR A 263 -17.85 -0.83 4.05
C TYR A 263 -16.48 -1.46 3.80
N LEU A 264 -16.08 -1.68 2.54
CA LEU A 264 -14.66 -1.78 2.19
C LEU A 264 -14.09 -0.35 1.99
N LEU A 265 -14.75 0.61 2.55
CA LEU A 265 -14.21 1.91 2.80
C LEU A 265 -13.23 1.79 3.99
N GLU A 266 -12.01 1.39 3.71
CA GLU A 266 -10.98 2.44 3.89
C GLU A 266 -11.66 3.70 3.43
N LYS A 267 -11.94 4.62 4.36
CA LYS A 267 -12.59 5.91 4.09
C LYS A 267 -11.98 6.42 2.82
N GLU A 268 -12.71 6.34 1.67
CA GLU A 268 -12.12 6.77 0.39
C GLU A 268 -11.51 8.12 0.68
N PRO A 269 -10.21 8.33 0.47
CA PRO A 269 -9.62 9.60 0.82
C PRO A 269 -10.48 10.67 0.15
N ALA A 270 -10.98 11.61 0.96
CA ALA A 270 -11.81 12.69 0.43
C ALA A 270 -11.03 13.35 -0.71
N PRO A 271 -11.69 13.67 -1.83
CA PRO A 271 -11.04 14.34 -2.94
C PRO A 271 -10.21 15.52 -2.45
N ILE A 272 -8.98 15.62 -2.94
CA ILE A 272 -8.08 16.70 -2.59
C ILE A 272 -7.83 17.61 -3.80
N LYS A 273 -7.46 18.86 -3.53
CA LYS A 273 -7.01 19.80 -4.57
C LYS A 273 -5.55 19.58 -4.86
N VAL A 274 -5.24 19.19 -6.07
CA VAL A 274 -3.88 18.87 -6.50
C VAL A 274 -3.46 19.81 -7.63
N CYS A 275 -2.32 20.47 -7.48
CA CYS A 275 -1.68 21.18 -8.57
C CYS A 275 -0.43 20.42 -9.03
N VAL A 276 -0.39 20.02 -10.29
CA VAL A 276 0.80 19.44 -10.93
C VAL A 276 1.48 20.52 -11.75
N VAL A 277 2.71 20.86 -11.35
CA VAL A 277 3.53 21.87 -12.03
C VAL A 277 4.45 21.16 -13.02
N GLY A 278 4.12 21.29 -14.29
CA GLY A 278 4.72 20.55 -15.41
C GLY A 278 3.90 19.30 -15.76
N ALA A 279 3.06 19.37 -16.79
CA ALA A 279 2.26 18.25 -17.28
C ALA A 279 3.00 17.40 -18.35
N GLY A 280 4.33 17.35 -18.29
CA GLY A 280 5.15 16.48 -19.14
C GLY A 280 4.85 14.99 -18.92
N ALA A 281 5.73 14.10 -19.36
CA ALA A 281 5.49 12.65 -19.34
C ALA A 281 5.05 12.12 -17.95
N ILE A 282 5.82 12.38 -16.90
CA ILE A 282 5.51 11.91 -15.54
C ILE A 282 4.43 12.77 -14.87
N GLY A 283 4.54 14.11 -14.97
CA GLY A 283 3.54 15.00 -14.39
C GLY A 283 2.16 14.80 -15.01
N GLY A 284 2.08 14.63 -16.32
CA GLY A 284 0.85 14.32 -17.02
C GLY A 284 0.27 12.95 -16.64
N LEU A 285 1.10 11.92 -16.54
CA LEU A 285 0.68 10.60 -16.04
C LEU A 285 0.03 10.69 -14.66
N VAL A 286 0.71 11.35 -13.70
CA VAL A 286 0.20 11.49 -12.33
C VAL A 286 -1.05 12.35 -12.30
N ALA A 287 -1.09 13.47 -13.04
CA ALA A 287 -2.25 14.34 -13.12
C ALA A 287 -3.48 13.62 -13.66
N ALA A 288 -3.32 12.89 -14.77
CA ALA A 288 -4.42 12.13 -15.37
C ALA A 288 -4.96 11.06 -14.40
N ARG A 289 -4.06 10.30 -13.76
CA ARG A 289 -4.45 9.26 -12.80
C ARG A 289 -5.19 9.81 -11.59
N LEU A 290 -4.71 10.91 -11.02
CA LEU A 290 -5.37 11.57 -9.89
C LEU A 290 -6.74 12.15 -10.26
N ALA A 291 -6.88 12.73 -11.45
CA ALA A 291 -8.16 13.25 -11.94
C ALA A 291 -9.18 12.13 -12.20
N LEU A 292 -8.76 11.04 -12.85
CA LEU A 292 -9.60 9.85 -13.07
C LEU A 292 -10.04 9.18 -11.76
N ALA A 293 -9.28 9.35 -10.69
CA ALA A 293 -9.63 8.89 -9.34
C ALA A 293 -10.56 9.85 -8.57
N GLY A 294 -11.01 10.95 -9.20
CA GLY A 294 -11.99 11.89 -8.66
C GLY A 294 -11.41 13.05 -7.85
N ASN A 295 -10.09 13.32 -7.92
CA ASN A 295 -9.50 14.51 -7.29
C ASN A 295 -9.67 15.77 -8.16
N GLU A 296 -9.66 16.96 -7.52
CA GLU A 296 -9.66 18.24 -8.21
C GLU A 296 -8.25 18.56 -8.70
N VAL A 297 -7.94 18.27 -9.97
CA VAL A 297 -6.60 18.41 -10.50
C VAL A 297 -6.47 19.67 -11.36
N THR A 298 -5.49 20.50 -11.04
CA THR A 298 -5.02 21.61 -11.85
C THR A 298 -3.62 21.28 -12.37
N VAL A 299 -3.37 21.52 -13.66
CA VAL A 299 -2.02 21.43 -14.25
C VAL A 299 -1.54 22.82 -14.63
N ILE A 300 -0.26 23.09 -14.36
CA ILE A 300 0.44 24.30 -14.82
C ILE A 300 1.41 23.86 -15.91
N ASP A 301 1.24 24.39 -17.11
CA ASP A 301 2.10 24.12 -18.26
C ASP A 301 2.09 25.31 -19.22
N MET A 302 2.73 25.20 -20.39
CA MET A 302 2.84 26.26 -21.37
C MET A 302 2.72 25.79 -22.83
N GLY A 303 2.58 26.72 -23.73
CA GLY A 303 2.65 26.49 -25.18
C GLY A 303 1.56 25.55 -25.72
N ALA A 304 1.91 24.79 -26.75
CA ALA A 304 0.99 23.90 -27.47
C ALA A 304 0.43 22.78 -26.56
N HIS A 305 1.22 22.31 -25.59
CA HIS A 305 0.79 21.28 -24.67
C HIS A 305 -0.34 21.77 -23.76
N LEU A 306 -0.18 22.96 -23.14
CA LEU A 306 -1.23 23.62 -22.37
C LEU A 306 -2.50 23.86 -23.19
N ALA A 307 -2.34 24.40 -24.43
CA ALA A 307 -3.48 24.67 -25.29
C ALA A 307 -4.29 23.39 -25.60
N ALA A 308 -3.62 22.29 -25.88
CA ALA A 308 -4.28 21.01 -26.13
C ALA A 308 -5.01 20.48 -24.88
N ILE A 309 -4.40 20.56 -23.69
CA ILE A 309 -5.04 20.14 -22.43
C ILE A 309 -6.27 20.99 -22.13
N LYS A 310 -6.20 22.32 -22.33
CA LYS A 310 -7.36 23.22 -22.18
C LYS A 310 -8.53 22.84 -23.09
N ALA A 311 -8.22 22.42 -24.30
CA ALA A 311 -9.24 22.14 -25.33
C ALA A 311 -9.89 20.75 -25.16
N LYS A 312 -9.12 19.74 -24.76
CA LYS A 312 -9.53 18.33 -24.85
C LYS A 312 -9.37 17.53 -23.54
N GLY A 313 -8.80 18.11 -22.50
CA GLY A 313 -8.34 17.39 -21.33
C GLY A 313 -6.97 16.72 -21.56
N LEU A 314 -6.54 15.92 -20.61
CA LEU A 314 -5.28 15.19 -20.65
C LEU A 314 -5.55 13.73 -21.03
N THR A 315 -5.07 13.31 -22.19
CA THR A 315 -5.26 11.95 -22.70
C THR A 315 -4.13 11.05 -22.23
N LEU A 316 -4.49 9.88 -21.69
CA LEU A 316 -3.57 8.84 -21.25
C LEU A 316 -3.76 7.61 -22.15
N GLU A 317 -2.71 7.25 -22.87
CA GLU A 317 -2.61 6.03 -23.67
C GLU A 317 -1.84 4.97 -22.87
N TRP A 318 -2.45 3.84 -22.62
CA TRP A 318 -1.85 2.73 -21.89
C TRP A 318 -1.09 1.79 -22.83
N HIS A 319 -0.08 1.10 -22.29
CA HIS A 319 0.71 0.10 -23.03
C HIS A 319 -0.11 -1.06 -23.60
N ASP A 320 -1.30 -1.33 -23.04
CA ASP A 320 -2.26 -2.34 -23.52
C ASP A 320 -3.25 -1.82 -24.59
N GLY A 321 -3.07 -0.56 -25.02
CA GLY A 321 -3.90 0.09 -26.03
C GLY A 321 -5.15 0.78 -25.47
N LYS A 322 -5.42 0.72 -24.17
CA LYS A 322 -6.51 1.48 -23.54
C LYS A 322 -6.21 2.97 -23.63
N VAL A 323 -7.23 3.78 -23.92
CA VAL A 323 -7.14 5.25 -23.96
C VAL A 323 -8.17 5.84 -23.01
N GLU A 324 -7.74 6.76 -22.15
CA GLU A 324 -8.60 7.48 -21.22
C GLU A 324 -8.31 8.97 -21.28
N THR A 325 -9.34 9.81 -21.11
CA THR A 325 -9.17 11.26 -21.08
C THR A 325 -9.62 11.79 -19.72
N ALA A 326 -8.69 12.39 -19.00
CA ALA A 326 -8.91 13.03 -17.72
C ALA A 326 -9.28 14.51 -17.93
N GLN A 327 -10.36 14.96 -17.29
CA GLN A 327 -10.69 16.38 -17.25
C GLN A 327 -9.90 17.04 -16.11
N VAL A 328 -9.09 18.03 -16.46
CA VAL A 328 -8.26 18.79 -15.53
C VAL A 328 -8.39 20.29 -15.81
N LYS A 329 -8.25 21.10 -14.77
CA LYS A 329 -8.08 22.53 -14.94
C LYS A 329 -6.66 22.78 -15.43
N ALA A 330 -6.49 23.44 -16.58
CA ALA A 330 -5.18 23.73 -17.14
C ALA A 330 -4.93 25.25 -17.16
N VAL A 331 -3.84 25.70 -16.53
CA VAL A 331 -3.50 27.11 -16.36
C VAL A 331 -2.03 27.37 -16.70
N GLU A 332 -1.68 28.62 -16.94
CA GLU A 332 -0.30 29.01 -17.24
C GLU A 332 0.43 29.49 -15.97
N LYS A 333 -0.29 30.16 -15.07
CA LYS A 333 0.31 30.83 -13.90
C LYS A 333 -0.19 30.22 -12.58
N PRO A 334 0.68 30.10 -11.56
CA PRO A 334 0.28 29.61 -10.23
C PRO A 334 -0.89 30.37 -9.60
N ALA A 335 -0.99 31.68 -9.79
CA ALA A 335 -2.08 32.51 -9.26
C ALA A 335 -3.48 32.07 -9.76
N GLU A 336 -3.58 31.50 -10.96
CA GLU A 336 -4.84 31.01 -11.52
C GLU A 336 -5.32 29.69 -10.90
N ALA A 337 -4.39 28.93 -10.29
CA ALA A 337 -4.69 27.65 -9.63
C ALA A 337 -5.26 27.85 -8.23
N GLY A 338 -4.78 28.85 -7.49
CA GLY A 338 -5.14 29.10 -6.08
C GLY A 338 -4.53 28.07 -5.11
N LYS A 339 -4.96 28.11 -3.84
CA LYS A 339 -4.41 27.25 -2.80
C LYS A 339 -4.77 25.77 -3.02
N GLN A 340 -3.81 24.89 -2.76
CA GLN A 340 -3.90 23.45 -3.01
C GLN A 340 -3.65 22.66 -1.73
N ASP A 341 -4.14 21.41 -1.67
CA ASP A 341 -3.78 20.45 -0.61
C ASP A 341 -2.44 19.78 -0.92
N LEU A 342 -2.18 19.52 -2.21
CA LEU A 342 -0.95 18.91 -2.71
C LEU A 342 -0.43 19.68 -3.93
N VAL A 343 0.85 20.04 -3.89
CA VAL A 343 1.59 20.55 -5.05
C VAL A 343 2.61 19.49 -5.48
N ILE A 344 2.54 19.05 -6.72
CA ILE A 344 3.48 18.10 -7.31
C ILE A 344 4.40 18.86 -8.26
N LEU A 345 5.68 18.91 -7.92
CA LEU A 345 6.70 19.51 -8.78
C LEU A 345 7.21 18.45 -9.76
N ALA A 346 6.82 18.57 -11.03
CA ALA A 346 7.11 17.59 -12.08
C ALA A 346 7.90 18.18 -13.27
N VAL A 347 8.39 19.40 -13.15
CA VAL A 347 9.35 19.96 -14.10
C VAL A 347 10.73 19.39 -13.90
N LYS A 348 11.59 19.41 -14.92
CA LYS A 348 13.00 19.03 -14.77
C LYS A 348 13.69 19.90 -13.71
N ALA A 349 14.67 19.32 -13.01
CA ALA A 349 15.32 19.94 -11.85
C ALA A 349 15.86 21.36 -12.13
N HIS A 350 16.41 21.62 -13.33
CA HIS A 350 16.97 22.91 -13.70
C HIS A 350 15.92 24.02 -14.02
N PHE A 351 14.63 23.69 -14.04
CA PHE A 351 13.55 24.67 -14.17
C PHE A 351 12.88 25.04 -12.84
N LEU A 352 13.22 24.37 -11.75
CA LEU A 352 12.58 24.57 -10.44
C LEU A 352 12.71 26.01 -9.95
N ASP A 353 13.87 26.65 -10.10
CA ASP A 353 14.11 28.05 -9.71
C ASP A 353 13.12 29.04 -10.32
N GLN A 354 12.67 28.76 -11.53
CA GLN A 354 11.69 29.60 -12.23
C GLN A 354 10.29 29.39 -11.69
N VAL A 355 9.93 28.12 -11.47
CA VAL A 355 8.59 27.68 -11.05
C VAL A 355 8.28 28.12 -9.62
N VAL A 356 9.27 28.06 -8.70
CA VAL A 356 9.03 28.35 -7.29
C VAL A 356 8.91 29.84 -6.96
N LYS A 357 9.18 30.73 -7.90
CA LYS A 357 9.07 32.19 -7.68
C LYS A 357 7.67 32.59 -7.21
N ASP A 358 6.65 31.98 -7.80
CA ASP A 358 5.25 32.28 -7.54
C ASP A 358 4.52 31.12 -6.81
N ILE A 359 5.27 30.19 -6.21
CA ILE A 359 4.70 29.00 -5.53
C ILE A 359 3.80 29.37 -4.36
N ASP A 360 4.02 30.53 -3.73
CA ASP A 360 3.22 31.02 -2.61
C ASP A 360 1.71 31.10 -2.93
N HIS A 361 1.35 31.29 -4.19
CA HIS A 361 -0.05 31.27 -4.64
C HIS A 361 -0.70 29.90 -4.46
N LEU A 362 0.09 28.81 -4.49
CA LEU A 362 -0.38 27.44 -4.36
C LEU A 362 -0.41 26.96 -2.90
N LEU A 363 0.40 27.59 -2.02
CA LEU A 363 0.63 27.10 -0.67
C LEU A 363 -0.38 27.66 0.34
N GLY A 364 -1.27 26.82 0.86
CA GLY A 364 -2.08 27.05 2.07
C GLY A 364 -1.33 26.62 3.34
N PRO A 365 -1.95 26.68 4.52
CA PRO A 365 -1.33 26.27 5.79
C PRO A 365 -0.83 24.81 5.78
N GLU A 366 -1.66 23.89 5.27
CA GLU A 366 -1.42 22.43 5.31
C GLU A 366 -0.96 21.85 3.95
N THR A 367 -0.64 22.69 2.97
CA THR A 367 -0.24 22.21 1.63
C THR A 367 1.02 21.35 1.70
N MET A 368 0.94 20.13 1.20
CA MET A 368 2.09 19.25 0.96
C MET A 368 2.75 19.58 -0.37
N VAL A 369 4.08 19.44 -0.44
CA VAL A 369 4.85 19.57 -1.67
C VAL A 369 5.56 18.25 -1.97
N MET A 370 5.20 17.60 -3.06
CA MET A 370 5.82 16.34 -3.50
C MET A 370 6.69 16.59 -4.73
N THR A 371 7.90 16.05 -4.71
CA THR A 371 8.87 16.19 -5.81
C THR A 371 9.00 14.88 -6.56
N VAL A 372 8.88 14.94 -7.89
CA VAL A 372 8.91 13.76 -8.76
C VAL A 372 10.04 13.83 -9.80
N GLN A 373 11.10 14.57 -9.50
CA GLN A 373 12.28 14.66 -10.34
C GLN A 373 13.15 13.40 -10.23
N ASN A 374 13.95 13.17 -11.28
CA ASN A 374 15.04 12.21 -11.25
C ASN A 374 16.28 12.78 -10.54
N GLY A 375 17.14 11.90 -10.03
CA GLY A 375 18.38 12.28 -9.34
C GLY A 375 18.18 12.60 -7.87
N LEU A 376 19.17 13.28 -7.30
CA LEU A 376 19.09 13.72 -5.91
C LEU A 376 18.26 15.01 -5.83
N PRO A 377 17.41 15.15 -4.80
CA PRO A 377 16.61 16.37 -4.62
C PRO A 377 17.41 17.45 -3.86
N TRP A 378 17.08 18.74 -4.09
CA TRP A 378 17.71 19.87 -3.40
C TRP A 378 17.55 19.80 -1.88
N TRP A 379 16.45 19.20 -1.40
CA TRP A 379 16.10 19.06 0.01
C TRP A 379 16.79 17.88 0.71
N TYR A 380 17.70 17.19 0.05
CA TYR A 380 18.27 15.92 0.51
C TYR A 380 18.79 15.99 1.97
N PHE A 381 19.44 17.06 2.37
CA PHE A 381 19.97 17.24 3.72
C PHE A 381 18.98 17.90 4.69
N GLN A 382 17.84 18.38 4.25
CA GLN A 382 16.86 19.01 5.13
C GLN A 382 16.21 17.99 6.05
N ARG A 383 16.14 18.29 7.35
CA ARG A 383 15.60 17.39 8.39
C ARG A 383 16.28 16.00 8.43
N LEU A 384 17.52 15.90 8.00
CA LEU A 384 18.30 14.67 8.04
C LEU A 384 18.80 14.33 9.45
N GLY A 385 19.08 15.36 10.24
CA GLY A 385 19.80 15.23 11.51
C GLY A 385 21.31 15.01 11.33
N GLY A 386 22.06 15.17 12.44
CA GLY A 386 23.50 14.93 12.45
C GLY A 386 24.33 15.99 11.74
N LYS A 387 25.55 15.61 11.34
CA LYS A 387 26.61 16.53 10.81
C LYS A 387 26.19 17.32 9.56
N TYR A 388 25.35 16.75 8.73
CA TYR A 388 24.96 17.33 7.44
C TYR A 388 23.55 17.93 7.44
N ASP A 389 22.87 17.97 8.60
CA ASP A 389 21.50 18.48 8.69
C ASP A 389 21.38 19.90 8.13
N ASN A 390 20.33 20.12 7.34
CA ASN A 390 20.01 21.39 6.68
C ASN A 390 21.11 21.96 5.77
N LYS A 391 22.10 21.15 5.38
CA LYS A 391 23.12 21.60 4.43
C LYS A 391 22.50 21.78 3.04
N LYS A 392 22.79 22.90 2.39
CA LYS A 392 22.35 23.18 1.03
C LYS A 392 23.22 22.43 0.02
N LEU A 393 22.62 21.92 -1.03
CA LEU A 393 23.29 21.40 -2.22
C LEU A 393 23.40 22.53 -3.25
N GLU A 394 24.59 23.07 -3.42
CA GLU A 394 24.85 24.20 -4.32
C GLU A 394 24.59 23.85 -5.79
N SER A 395 24.85 22.59 -6.18
CA SER A 395 24.58 22.07 -7.51
C SER A 395 23.08 22.06 -7.88
N LEU A 396 22.19 22.01 -6.87
CA LEU A 396 20.74 21.85 -7.07
C LEU A 396 19.94 23.10 -6.67
N ASP A 397 20.46 23.90 -5.77
CA ASP A 397 19.84 25.16 -5.31
C ASP A 397 20.90 26.27 -5.21
N PRO A 398 21.56 26.64 -6.34
CA PRO A 398 22.68 27.57 -6.32
C PRO A 398 22.30 28.95 -5.75
N THR A 399 21.09 29.39 -5.98
CA THR A 399 20.56 30.67 -5.49
C THR A 399 19.98 30.60 -4.09
N GLY A 400 19.75 29.41 -3.57
CA GLY A 400 19.05 29.15 -2.30
C GLY A 400 17.55 29.47 -2.37
N VAL A 401 16.98 29.69 -3.55
CA VAL A 401 15.57 30.06 -3.70
C VAL A 401 14.63 28.91 -3.38
N LEU A 402 14.99 27.68 -3.71
CA LEU A 402 14.18 26.50 -3.42
C LEU A 402 14.03 26.31 -1.92
N THR A 403 15.16 26.29 -1.21
CA THR A 403 15.20 26.15 0.26
C THR A 403 14.50 27.31 0.96
N LYS A 404 14.57 28.53 0.41
CA LYS A 404 13.91 29.71 0.99
C LYS A 404 12.40 29.72 0.80
N ARG A 405 11.90 29.25 -0.37
CA ARG A 405 10.48 29.34 -0.75
C ARG A 405 9.66 28.15 -0.30
N ILE A 406 10.28 26.98 -0.16
CA ILE A 406 9.60 25.75 0.22
C ILE A 406 10.12 25.29 1.57
N ASP A 407 9.29 25.46 2.61
CA ASP A 407 9.59 24.95 3.94
C ASP A 407 9.73 23.42 3.93
N ALA A 408 10.81 22.90 4.54
CA ALA A 408 11.07 21.47 4.62
C ALA A 408 9.95 20.67 5.30
N GLY A 409 9.20 21.32 6.19
CA GLY A 409 8.03 20.71 6.83
C GLY A 409 6.89 20.41 5.89
N ARG A 410 6.84 21.01 4.69
CA ARG A 410 5.82 20.73 3.67
C ARG A 410 6.20 19.60 2.73
N ILE A 411 7.48 19.25 2.66
CA ILE A 411 7.99 18.32 1.65
C ILE A 411 7.68 16.88 2.04
N VAL A 412 7.13 16.14 1.08
CA VAL A 412 7.05 14.68 1.09
C VAL A 412 7.94 14.16 -0.03
N GLY A 413 8.95 13.39 0.32
CA GLY A 413 9.84 12.77 -0.64
C GLY A 413 9.11 11.71 -1.47
N CYS A 414 9.42 11.62 -2.76
CA CYS A 414 8.87 10.61 -3.65
C CYS A 414 9.96 10.09 -4.59
N VAL A 415 9.91 8.80 -4.91
CA VAL A 415 10.73 8.19 -5.95
C VAL A 415 9.83 7.66 -7.06
N VAL A 416 10.08 8.09 -8.30
CA VAL A 416 9.25 7.79 -9.47
C VAL A 416 9.90 6.67 -10.29
N TYR A 417 9.22 5.55 -10.43
CA TYR A 417 9.71 4.42 -11.23
C TYR A 417 9.07 4.28 -12.61
N PRO A 418 7.84 4.77 -12.86
CA PRO A 418 7.22 4.66 -14.18
C PRO A 418 8.04 5.30 -15.30
N ALA A 419 7.89 4.72 -16.49
CA ALA A 419 8.30 5.28 -17.75
C ALA A 419 7.06 5.74 -18.52
N ALA A 420 7.09 6.96 -19.03
CA ALA A 420 6.05 7.57 -19.86
C ALA A 420 6.67 8.52 -20.88
N ALA A 421 5.92 8.84 -21.93
CA ALA A 421 6.34 9.77 -22.97
C ALA A 421 5.18 10.71 -23.36
N VAL A 422 5.50 11.93 -23.77
CA VAL A 422 4.55 12.81 -24.47
C VAL A 422 4.61 12.48 -25.95
N THR A 423 3.56 11.87 -26.50
CA THR A 423 3.46 11.45 -27.91
C THR A 423 2.90 12.54 -28.81
N ALA A 424 2.03 13.38 -28.26
CA ALA A 424 1.49 14.57 -28.90
C ALA A 424 1.10 15.61 -27.83
N PRO A 425 0.86 16.87 -28.19
CA PRO A 425 0.34 17.87 -27.26
C PRO A 425 -0.94 17.37 -26.56
N GLY A 426 -0.92 17.32 -25.22
CA GLY A 426 -2.02 16.81 -24.39
C GLY A 426 -2.15 15.29 -24.32
N VAL A 427 -1.22 14.52 -24.90
CA VAL A 427 -1.26 13.05 -24.94
C VAL A 427 -0.04 12.46 -24.25
N ILE A 428 -0.28 11.65 -23.22
CA ILE A 428 0.73 10.94 -22.45
C ILE A 428 0.62 9.44 -22.75
N HIS A 429 1.69 8.84 -23.21
CA HIS A 429 1.79 7.39 -23.38
C HIS A 429 2.48 6.77 -22.16
N HIS A 430 1.79 5.87 -21.46
CA HIS A 430 2.34 5.10 -20.37
C HIS A 430 3.08 3.87 -20.92
N VAL A 431 4.39 3.84 -20.73
CA VAL A 431 5.24 2.74 -21.24
C VAL A 431 5.24 1.57 -20.28
N GLU A 432 5.60 1.81 -19.01
CA GLU A 432 5.65 0.77 -17.98
C GLU A 432 5.73 1.35 -16.56
N GLY A 433 5.43 0.49 -15.58
CA GLY A 433 5.61 0.78 -14.15
C GLY A 433 4.50 1.66 -13.55
N ASP A 434 4.35 1.55 -12.23
CA ASP A 434 3.29 2.23 -11.48
C ASP A 434 3.70 2.56 -10.03
N ARG A 435 5.01 2.38 -9.67
CA ARG A 435 5.50 2.56 -8.31
C ARG A 435 5.90 4.00 -8.00
N PHE A 436 5.32 4.53 -6.91
CA PHE A 436 5.59 5.88 -6.37
C PHE A 436 5.77 5.79 -4.84
N PRO A 437 6.86 5.17 -4.32
CA PRO A 437 7.11 5.18 -2.90
C PRO A 437 7.34 6.61 -2.40
N ILE A 438 6.78 6.92 -1.24
CA ILE A 438 6.81 8.24 -0.60
C ILE A 438 7.33 8.13 0.84
N GLY A 439 7.74 9.24 1.43
CA GLY A 439 8.14 9.28 2.84
C GLY A 439 8.37 10.69 3.35
N GLU A 440 8.18 10.87 4.66
CA GLU A 440 8.56 12.09 5.35
C GLU A 440 10.09 12.23 5.39
N LEU A 441 10.60 13.46 5.41
CA LEU A 441 12.04 13.70 5.43
C LEU A 441 12.73 13.25 6.73
N ASP A 442 11.99 13.16 7.82
CA ASP A 442 12.47 12.67 9.13
C ASP A 442 12.09 11.19 9.42
N GLY A 443 11.53 10.51 8.43
CA GLY A 443 11.18 9.08 8.50
C GLY A 443 9.94 8.74 9.33
N LYS A 444 9.17 9.74 9.78
CA LYS A 444 7.94 9.51 10.54
C LYS A 444 6.79 9.07 9.63
N GLU A 445 5.91 8.24 10.16
CA GLU A 445 4.65 7.87 9.54
C GLU A 445 3.52 8.81 10.04
N THR A 446 3.44 10.01 9.45
CA THR A 446 2.44 11.01 9.83
C THR A 446 1.08 10.74 9.17
N GLU A 447 0.00 11.27 9.74
CA GLU A 447 -1.34 11.12 9.15
C GLU A 447 -1.43 11.74 7.73
N ARG A 448 -0.69 12.83 7.46
CA ARG A 448 -0.68 13.44 6.12
C ARG A 448 -0.01 12.53 5.09
N VAL A 449 1.10 11.83 5.43
CA VAL A 449 1.76 10.92 4.47
C VAL A 449 0.94 9.66 4.25
N LYS A 450 0.21 9.17 5.25
CA LYS A 450 -0.75 8.07 5.10
C LYS A 450 -1.90 8.49 4.19
N ARG A 451 -2.50 9.66 4.43
CA ARG A 451 -3.55 10.21 3.55
C ARG A 451 -3.07 10.37 2.11
N LEU A 452 -1.85 10.85 1.90
CA LEU A 452 -1.27 10.95 0.55
C LEU A 452 -1.07 9.57 -0.08
N HIS A 453 -0.61 8.59 0.70
CA HIS A 453 -0.52 7.19 0.27
C HIS A 453 -1.86 6.68 -0.26
N ASP A 454 -2.95 6.86 0.49
CA ASP A 454 -4.30 6.41 0.13
C ASP A 454 -4.81 7.08 -1.16
N VAL A 455 -4.57 8.40 -1.31
CA VAL A 455 -4.89 9.16 -2.52
C VAL A 455 -4.15 8.60 -3.74
N LEU A 456 -2.85 8.31 -3.61
CA LEU A 456 -2.05 7.74 -4.70
C LEU A 456 -2.48 6.31 -5.05
N VAL A 457 -2.77 5.48 -4.04
CA VAL A 457 -3.25 4.10 -4.24
C VAL A 457 -4.62 4.10 -4.93
N LYS A 458 -5.55 4.96 -4.51
CA LYS A 458 -6.85 5.13 -5.17
C LYS A 458 -6.69 5.55 -6.64
N ALA A 459 -5.71 6.37 -6.94
CA ALA A 459 -5.34 6.73 -8.32
C ALA A 459 -4.65 5.58 -9.07
N GLY A 460 -4.54 4.39 -8.49
CA GLY A 460 -3.89 3.21 -9.07
C GLY A 460 -2.37 3.31 -9.15
N LEU A 461 -1.76 4.24 -8.41
CA LEU A 461 -0.31 4.34 -8.28
C LEU A 461 0.15 3.48 -7.10
N LYS A 462 1.06 2.53 -7.30
CA LYS A 462 1.60 1.69 -6.23
C LYS A 462 2.50 2.51 -5.31
N SER A 463 1.89 3.14 -4.32
CA SER A 463 2.59 3.88 -3.27
C SER A 463 2.98 2.95 -2.11
N ARG A 464 4.03 3.30 -1.39
CA ARG A 464 4.43 2.76 -0.09
C ARG A 464 4.99 3.90 0.75
N VAL A 465 4.60 3.98 2.01
CA VAL A 465 5.25 4.89 2.96
C VAL A 465 6.56 4.27 3.43
N LEU A 466 7.66 4.99 3.24
CA LEU A 466 9.01 4.55 3.60
C LEU A 466 9.53 5.35 4.79
N LYS A 467 10.09 4.67 5.78
CA LYS A 467 10.82 5.30 6.90
C LYS A 467 12.15 5.90 6.46
N ASP A 468 12.74 5.38 5.39
CA ASP A 468 13.98 5.87 4.81
C ASP A 468 13.82 6.09 3.30
N ILE A 469 13.27 7.26 2.95
CA ILE A 469 13.10 7.66 1.55
C ILE A 469 14.45 7.93 0.86
N ARG A 470 15.48 8.30 1.61
CA ARG A 470 16.81 8.60 1.04
C ARG A 470 17.51 7.36 0.52
N SER A 471 17.43 6.25 1.23
CA SER A 471 17.96 4.97 0.72
C SER A 471 17.25 4.52 -0.58
N GLU A 472 15.95 4.79 -0.73
CA GLU A 472 15.23 4.52 -1.98
C GLU A 472 15.67 5.47 -3.12
N ILE A 473 15.90 6.76 -2.81
CA ILE A 473 16.45 7.73 -3.76
C ILE A 473 17.81 7.26 -4.27
N TRP A 474 18.73 6.86 -3.39
CA TRP A 474 20.04 6.36 -3.76
C TRP A 474 19.97 5.08 -4.59
N LEU A 475 19.07 4.15 -4.26
CA LEU A 475 18.90 2.93 -5.02
C LEU A 475 18.51 3.20 -6.49
N LYS A 476 17.65 4.20 -6.72
CA LYS A 476 17.31 4.66 -8.07
C LYS A 476 18.47 5.46 -8.70
N ALA A 477 19.04 6.39 -7.94
CA ALA A 477 20.14 7.24 -8.40
C ALA A 477 21.33 6.41 -8.88
N TRP A 478 21.62 5.29 -8.26
CA TRP A 478 22.69 4.37 -8.62
C TRP A 478 22.66 3.93 -10.09
N GLY A 479 21.46 3.56 -10.59
CA GLY A 479 21.28 3.25 -12.00
C GLY A 479 21.37 4.48 -12.90
N ASN A 480 20.76 5.59 -12.47
CA ASN A 480 20.72 6.80 -13.27
C ASN A 480 22.09 7.44 -13.45
N LEU A 481 22.91 7.47 -12.38
CA LEU A 481 24.24 8.08 -12.45
C LEU A 481 25.23 7.28 -13.30
N SER A 482 25.04 5.96 -13.42
CA SER A 482 25.94 5.09 -14.20
C SER A 482 25.43 4.85 -15.62
N PHE A 483 24.23 4.29 -15.78
CA PHE A 483 23.74 3.91 -17.11
C PHE A 483 23.33 5.09 -17.99
N ASN A 484 22.67 6.13 -17.42
CA ASN A 484 22.17 7.22 -18.22
C ASN A 484 23.27 8.01 -18.96
N PRO A 485 24.37 8.43 -18.29
CA PRO A 485 25.44 9.14 -18.96
C PRO A 485 26.21 8.25 -19.96
N ILE A 486 26.46 6.99 -19.65
CA ILE A 486 27.11 6.06 -20.58
C ILE A 486 26.24 5.90 -21.83
N SER A 487 24.93 5.67 -21.66
CA SER A 487 23.97 5.57 -22.77
C SER A 487 23.93 6.85 -23.61
N ALA A 488 23.93 8.02 -22.98
CA ALA A 488 23.91 9.32 -23.68
C ALA A 488 25.17 9.56 -24.51
N LEU A 489 26.34 9.14 -24.01
CA LEU A 489 27.63 9.32 -24.69
C LEU A 489 27.86 8.30 -25.81
N THR A 490 27.32 7.10 -25.67
CA THR A 490 27.61 5.97 -26.58
C THR A 490 26.45 5.62 -27.51
N HIS A 491 25.26 6.18 -27.26
CA HIS A 491 23.99 5.81 -27.90
C HIS A 491 23.57 4.35 -27.69
N ALA A 492 24.21 3.65 -26.75
CA ALA A 492 23.93 2.26 -26.41
C ALA A 492 22.67 2.12 -25.53
N THR A 493 21.97 0.99 -25.68
CA THR A 493 20.86 0.62 -24.82
C THR A 493 21.36 0.01 -23.51
N LEU A 494 20.46 -0.23 -22.54
CA LEU A 494 20.83 -0.82 -21.25
C LEU A 494 21.53 -2.18 -21.42
N VAL A 495 20.98 -3.05 -22.25
CA VAL A 495 21.57 -4.38 -22.51
C VAL A 495 22.95 -4.27 -23.14
N ASP A 496 23.17 -3.35 -24.09
CA ASP A 496 24.47 -3.15 -24.74
C ASP A 496 25.54 -2.75 -23.70
N ILE A 497 25.20 -1.79 -22.82
CA ILE A 497 26.10 -1.33 -21.74
C ILE A 497 26.45 -2.46 -20.77
N CYS A 498 25.47 -3.30 -20.43
CA CYS A 498 25.65 -4.39 -19.47
C CYS A 498 26.42 -5.58 -20.05
N GLN A 499 26.31 -5.84 -21.36
CA GLN A 499 26.97 -6.97 -22.03
C GLN A 499 28.36 -6.64 -22.56
N PHE A 500 28.67 -5.35 -22.79
CA PHE A 500 30.02 -4.94 -23.20
C PHE A 500 30.93 -4.80 -21.97
N PRO A 501 32.00 -5.61 -21.84
CA PRO A 501 32.75 -5.75 -20.57
C PRO A 501 33.31 -4.42 -20.04
N GLU A 502 33.80 -3.54 -20.89
CA GLU A 502 34.44 -2.29 -20.49
C GLU A 502 33.41 -1.29 -19.93
N THR A 503 32.25 -1.18 -20.54
CA THR A 503 31.17 -0.30 -20.03
C THR A 503 30.47 -0.88 -18.82
N ARG A 504 30.32 -2.21 -18.74
CA ARG A 504 29.87 -2.90 -17.53
C ARG A 504 30.80 -2.60 -16.35
N HIS A 505 32.13 -2.70 -16.57
CA HIS A 505 33.12 -2.39 -15.55
C HIS A 505 33.07 -0.91 -15.14
N LEU A 506 32.96 0.01 -16.10
CA LEU A 506 32.83 1.44 -15.83
C LEU A 506 31.58 1.72 -14.99
N ALA A 507 30.43 1.16 -15.34
CA ALA A 507 29.19 1.32 -14.58
C ALA A 507 29.31 0.77 -13.14
N ALA A 508 29.96 -0.40 -12.97
CA ALA A 508 30.23 -0.98 -11.66
C ALA A 508 31.10 -0.05 -10.80
N ARG A 509 32.21 0.46 -11.36
CA ARG A 509 33.08 1.42 -10.65
C ARG A 509 32.37 2.70 -10.23
N MET A 510 31.56 3.28 -11.11
CA MET A 510 30.75 4.46 -10.75
C MET A 510 29.77 4.13 -9.61
N MET A 511 29.19 2.94 -9.60
CA MET A 511 28.32 2.49 -8.50
C MET A 511 29.10 2.28 -7.20
N GLU A 512 30.30 1.74 -7.23
CA GLU A 512 31.17 1.56 -6.04
C GLU A 512 31.57 2.89 -5.41
N GLU A 513 31.95 3.87 -6.25
CA GLU A 513 32.23 5.23 -5.79
C GLU A 513 31.01 5.86 -5.11
N ALA A 514 29.84 5.78 -5.76
CA ALA A 514 28.57 6.28 -5.23
C ALA A 514 28.12 5.55 -3.96
N GLU A 515 28.32 4.24 -3.87
CA GLU A 515 28.04 3.45 -2.67
C GLU A 515 28.88 3.91 -1.49
N THR A 516 30.17 4.18 -1.72
CA THR A 516 31.08 4.65 -0.70
C THR A 516 30.64 6.02 -0.16
N ILE A 517 30.25 6.94 -1.04
CA ILE A 517 29.70 8.26 -0.67
C ILE A 517 28.43 8.09 0.16
N ALA A 518 27.48 7.29 -0.33
CA ALA A 518 26.18 7.09 0.31
C ALA A 518 26.30 6.44 1.68
N LYS A 519 27.17 5.46 1.87
CA LYS A 519 27.44 4.82 3.17
C LYS A 519 27.95 5.82 4.22
N LYS A 520 28.82 6.76 3.83
CA LYS A 520 29.28 7.83 4.72
C LYS A 520 28.15 8.81 5.12
N LEU A 521 27.07 8.86 4.33
CA LEU A 521 25.86 9.62 4.62
C LEU A 521 24.78 8.80 5.36
N GLY A 522 25.11 7.57 5.79
CA GLY A 522 24.21 6.70 6.56
C GLY A 522 23.23 5.88 5.71
N VAL A 523 23.39 5.86 4.39
CA VAL A 523 22.53 5.08 3.47
C VAL A 523 22.93 3.61 3.48
N SER A 524 21.94 2.71 3.45
CA SER A 524 22.15 1.27 3.30
C SER A 524 21.50 0.76 2.01
N PHE A 525 22.28 0.00 1.22
CA PHE A 525 21.78 -0.63 0.00
C PHE A 525 21.32 -2.07 0.29
N ARG A 526 20.11 -2.40 -0.15
CA ARG A 526 19.50 -3.73 0.04
C ARG A 526 19.77 -4.71 -1.12
N VAL A 527 20.49 -4.26 -2.16
CA VAL A 527 20.89 -5.06 -3.31
C VAL A 527 22.36 -4.84 -3.60
N SER A 528 23.04 -5.83 -4.18
CA SER A 528 24.44 -5.67 -4.62
C SER A 528 24.51 -4.98 -5.98
N ILE A 529 25.71 -4.48 -6.32
CA ILE A 529 26.00 -3.86 -7.62
C ILE A 529 25.72 -4.86 -8.75
N GLU A 530 26.14 -6.12 -8.60
CA GLU A 530 25.90 -7.18 -9.59
C GLU A 530 24.41 -7.41 -9.83
N LYS A 531 23.60 -7.48 -8.76
CA LYS A 531 22.14 -7.60 -8.90
C LYS A 531 21.52 -6.38 -9.57
N ARG A 532 22.07 -5.18 -9.31
CA ARG A 532 21.59 -3.94 -9.93
C ARG A 532 21.92 -3.92 -11.43
N ILE A 533 23.11 -4.35 -11.83
CA ILE A 533 23.52 -4.45 -13.24
C ILE A 533 22.70 -5.55 -13.94
N ALA A 534 22.57 -6.73 -13.35
CA ALA A 534 21.75 -7.81 -13.91
C ALA A 534 20.28 -7.38 -14.08
N GLY A 535 19.75 -6.59 -13.14
CA GLY A 535 18.40 -6.00 -13.27
C GLY A 535 18.28 -5.01 -14.43
N ALA A 536 19.31 -4.22 -14.71
CA ALA A 536 19.33 -3.32 -15.86
C ALA A 536 19.47 -4.10 -17.19
N GLU A 537 20.27 -5.14 -17.21
CA GLU A 537 20.43 -6.04 -18.36
C GLU A 537 19.10 -6.73 -18.73
N ALA A 538 18.34 -7.18 -17.72
CA ALA A 538 17.04 -7.82 -17.92
C ALA A 538 15.96 -6.90 -18.51
N VAL A 539 16.12 -5.59 -18.43
CA VAL A 539 15.22 -4.62 -19.12
C VAL A 539 15.38 -4.69 -20.64
N GLY A 540 16.54 -5.16 -21.14
CA GLY A 540 16.78 -5.35 -22.57
C GLY A 540 17.18 -4.08 -23.33
N ALA A 541 16.78 -4.00 -24.60
CA ALA A 541 17.15 -2.92 -25.53
C ALA A 541 16.38 -1.61 -25.25
N HIS A 542 16.45 -1.13 -23.99
CA HIS A 542 15.80 0.10 -23.55
C HIS A 542 16.75 1.29 -23.61
N LYS A 543 16.31 2.40 -24.23
CA LYS A 543 17.02 3.69 -24.25
C LYS A 543 16.78 4.43 -22.94
N THR A 544 17.84 4.87 -22.29
CA THR A 544 17.71 5.68 -21.08
C THR A 544 17.07 7.04 -21.36
N SER A 545 16.48 7.65 -20.31
CA SER A 545 15.87 8.98 -20.44
C SER A 545 16.86 10.04 -20.92
N MET A 546 18.14 9.95 -20.51
CA MET A 546 19.17 10.90 -20.94
C MET A 546 19.52 10.71 -22.41
N LEU A 547 19.58 9.48 -22.92
CA LEU A 547 19.77 9.23 -24.36
C LEU A 547 18.57 9.78 -25.17
N GLN A 548 17.35 9.58 -24.70
CA GLN A 548 16.16 10.15 -25.35
C GLN A 548 16.21 11.68 -25.39
N ASP A 549 16.75 12.33 -24.36
CA ASP A 549 16.97 13.78 -24.35
C ASP A 549 18.04 14.19 -25.34
N VAL A 550 19.16 13.45 -25.45
CA VAL A 550 20.22 13.69 -26.46
C VAL A 550 19.66 13.61 -27.89
N GLU A 551 18.91 12.54 -28.19
CA GLU A 551 18.31 12.35 -29.52
C GLU A 551 17.27 13.43 -29.89
N ALA A 552 16.62 14.01 -28.85
CA ALA A 552 15.62 15.07 -29.03
C ALA A 552 16.20 16.49 -28.92
N GLY A 553 17.51 16.64 -28.67
CA GLY A 553 18.15 17.94 -28.49
C GLY A 553 17.71 18.70 -27.23
N ARG A 554 17.25 17.97 -26.19
CA ARG A 554 16.78 18.57 -24.94
C ARG A 554 17.91 18.67 -23.92
N SER A 555 17.84 19.71 -23.05
CA SER A 555 18.78 19.87 -21.94
C SER A 555 18.80 18.64 -21.03
N LEU A 556 20.01 18.19 -20.68
CA LEU A 556 20.25 17.03 -19.83
C LEU A 556 20.24 17.42 -18.34
N GLU A 557 19.78 16.51 -17.47
CA GLU A 557 19.74 16.71 -16.02
C GLU A 557 21.09 16.36 -15.34
N THR A 558 22.19 16.90 -15.87
CA THR A 558 23.57 16.56 -15.46
C THR A 558 23.82 16.86 -13.99
N GLU A 559 23.34 18.00 -13.47
CA GLU A 559 23.56 18.39 -12.09
C GLU A 559 22.77 17.50 -11.12
N ALA A 560 21.51 17.20 -11.41
CA ALA A 560 20.67 16.37 -10.54
C ALA A 560 21.12 14.90 -10.47
N LEU A 561 21.61 14.37 -11.60
CA LEU A 561 21.99 12.96 -11.71
C LEU A 561 23.44 12.68 -11.32
N ILE A 562 24.36 13.62 -11.55
CA ILE A 562 25.80 13.39 -11.39
C ILE A 562 26.46 14.48 -10.56
N GLY A 563 26.25 15.75 -10.88
CA GLY A 563 26.90 16.89 -10.23
C GLY A 563 26.66 16.94 -8.71
N SER A 564 25.43 16.67 -8.29
CA SER A 564 25.05 16.59 -6.87
C SER A 564 25.78 15.47 -6.13
N ILE A 565 26.01 14.33 -6.77
CA ILE A 565 26.76 13.22 -6.19
C ILE A 565 28.25 13.59 -6.05
N LEU A 566 28.82 14.30 -7.02
CA LEU A 566 30.19 14.82 -6.91
C LEU A 566 30.31 15.89 -5.81
N GLU A 567 29.29 16.71 -5.59
CA GLU A 567 29.25 17.62 -4.44
C GLU A 567 29.24 16.84 -3.13
N MET A 568 28.45 15.78 -3.01
CA MET A 568 28.46 14.88 -1.85
C MET A 568 29.79 14.13 -1.69
N ALA A 569 30.46 13.75 -2.78
CA ALA A 569 31.80 13.17 -2.74
C ALA A 569 32.79 14.12 -2.07
N ARG A 570 32.78 15.41 -2.43
CA ARG A 570 33.60 16.44 -1.79
C ARG A 570 33.24 16.62 -0.31
N LEU A 571 31.93 16.66 0.02
CA LEU A 571 31.47 16.80 1.41
C LEU A 571 31.87 15.64 2.31
N THR A 572 31.98 14.44 1.74
CA THR A 572 32.35 13.21 2.47
C THR A 572 33.82 12.84 2.31
N GLU A 573 34.62 13.70 1.66
CA GLU A 573 36.02 13.46 1.35
C GLU A 573 36.23 12.08 0.72
N THR A 574 35.44 11.76 -0.32
CA THR A 574 35.46 10.48 -1.01
C THR A 574 35.92 10.69 -2.46
N PRO A 575 37.01 10.10 -2.90
CA PRO A 575 37.42 10.15 -4.31
C PRO A 575 36.35 9.50 -5.23
N ALA A 576 36.06 10.15 -6.36
CA ALA A 576 35.08 9.66 -7.33
C ALA A 576 35.57 9.88 -8.79
N PRO A 577 36.75 9.36 -9.17
CA PRO A 577 37.40 9.67 -10.45
C PRO A 577 36.63 9.14 -11.68
N ALA A 578 35.93 8.02 -11.58
CA ALA A 578 35.12 7.50 -12.67
C ALA A 578 33.88 8.38 -12.89
N ILE A 579 33.21 8.79 -11.81
CA ILE A 579 32.05 9.69 -11.88
C ILE A 579 32.48 11.06 -12.41
N GLU A 580 33.62 11.63 -11.95
CA GLU A 580 34.17 12.91 -12.41
C GLU A 580 34.43 12.90 -13.92
N SER A 581 35.09 11.84 -14.42
CA SER A 581 35.42 11.69 -15.83
C SER A 581 34.18 11.65 -16.71
N VAL A 582 33.20 10.84 -16.35
CA VAL A 582 31.93 10.71 -17.10
C VAL A 582 31.12 12.00 -17.01
N TYR A 583 31.08 12.67 -15.85
CA TYR A 583 30.41 13.96 -15.68
C TYR A 583 30.98 15.03 -16.61
N ALA A 584 32.31 15.15 -16.71
CA ALA A 584 32.96 16.13 -17.58
C ALA A 584 32.53 15.95 -19.06
N LEU A 585 32.49 14.70 -19.54
CA LEU A 585 32.12 14.37 -20.91
C LEU A 585 30.64 14.68 -21.20
N VAL A 586 29.73 14.28 -20.29
CA VAL A 586 28.29 14.52 -20.46
C VAL A 586 27.96 16.02 -20.36
N LYS A 587 28.64 16.74 -19.47
CA LYS A 587 28.47 18.18 -19.35
C LYS A 587 28.90 18.93 -20.60
N LEU A 588 30.00 18.49 -21.23
CA LEU A 588 30.45 19.03 -22.51
C LEU A 588 29.46 18.69 -23.63
N LEU A 589 28.97 17.45 -23.71
CA LEU A 589 27.96 17.05 -24.69
C LEU A 589 26.71 17.93 -24.55
N ASN A 590 26.18 18.12 -23.34
CA ASN A 590 25.01 18.99 -23.09
C ASN A 590 25.27 20.43 -23.55
N LYS A 591 26.45 20.97 -23.26
CA LYS A 591 26.84 22.34 -23.69
C LYS A 591 26.86 22.45 -25.22
N VAL A 592 27.47 21.51 -25.91
CA VAL A 592 27.55 21.51 -27.38
C VAL A 592 26.16 21.39 -27.99
N MET A 593 25.34 20.47 -27.53
CA MET A 593 23.95 20.30 -28.01
C MET A 593 23.13 21.58 -27.88
N LEU A 594 23.22 22.27 -26.74
CA LEU A 594 22.49 23.51 -26.50
C LEU A 594 23.00 24.67 -27.33
N LEU A 595 24.32 24.74 -27.60
CA LEU A 595 24.92 25.77 -28.47
C LEU A 595 24.55 25.58 -29.93
N GLU A 596 24.55 24.34 -30.41
CA GLU A 596 24.23 24.03 -31.83
C GLU A 596 22.71 23.91 -32.06
N GLY A 597 21.89 23.90 -30.99
CA GLY A 597 20.44 23.82 -31.10
C GLY A 597 19.93 22.51 -31.67
N GLY A 598 20.68 21.40 -31.51
CA GLY A 598 20.39 20.10 -32.12
C GLY A 598 20.60 18.90 -31.20
N GLY A 599 19.97 17.79 -31.59
CA GLY A 599 20.19 16.46 -30.97
C GLY A 599 21.22 15.64 -31.77
N VAL A 600 21.79 14.61 -31.13
CA VAL A 600 22.70 13.66 -31.75
C VAL A 600 21.98 12.32 -31.90
N ARG A 601 21.98 11.77 -33.12
CA ARG A 601 21.43 10.45 -33.43
C ARG A 601 22.41 9.60 -34.21
N VAL A 602 22.45 8.33 -33.94
CA VAL A 602 23.15 7.35 -34.76
C VAL A 602 22.19 6.92 -35.87
N GLU A 603 22.48 7.31 -37.11
CA GLU A 603 21.69 6.91 -38.26
C GLU A 603 22.32 5.69 -38.93
N LYS A 604 21.48 4.71 -39.33
CA LYS A 604 21.96 3.64 -40.22
C LYS A 604 22.36 4.23 -41.56
N PRO A 605 23.50 3.80 -42.15
CA PRO A 605 23.83 4.20 -43.51
C PRO A 605 22.62 3.92 -44.41
N ARG A 606 22.26 4.89 -45.26
CA ARG A 606 21.31 4.61 -46.32
C ARG A 606 21.89 3.51 -47.17
N ALA A 607 21.15 2.41 -47.38
CA ALA A 607 21.53 1.43 -48.36
C ALA A 607 21.74 2.13 -49.71
N ALA A 608 22.94 1.95 -50.27
CA ALA A 608 23.34 2.54 -51.56
C ALA A 608 22.53 1.95 -52.69
#